data_cb737279f23ec2440c66676406b38a9b
#
_entry.id   cb737279f23ec2440c66676406b38a9b
#
_cell.length_a   1.000
_cell.length_b   1.000
_cell.length_c   1.000
_cell.angle_alpha   90.00
_cell.angle_beta   90.00
_cell.angle_gamma   90.00
#
_symmetry.space_group_name_H-M   'P 1'
#
loop_
_entity.id
_entity.type
_entity.pdbx_description
1 polymer ?
#
loop_
_entity_poly.entity_id
_entity_poly.type
_entity_poly.pdbx_seq_one_letter_code
_entity_poly.pdbx_strand_id
1 'polypeptide(L)'
;MELIGVMAQIGASQQAAKAHQQSGQAQAQAYRDQAEQAESKAKDEELIRLKSLRQALSSQRAHWAAAGIDSSTGSPTTIRDASEDNFQLDQGAALINTRQQVRSFNNSANAAIRIGNIKARGSLLSGVTSAA
;
A
#
# COMPACT_ATOMS: atom_id res chain seq x y z
N MET A 1 32.62 -25.22 -34.44
CA MET A 1 31.52 -25.78 -33.64
C MET A 1 31.46 -25.27 -32.22
N GLU A 2 32.59 -25.06 -31.57
CA GLU A 2 32.64 -24.54 -30.19
C GLU A 2 32.08 -23.13 -30.05
N LEU A 3 32.34 -22.24 -31.02
CA LEU A 3 31.84 -20.88 -31.04
C LEU A 3 30.30 -20.77 -31.08
N ILE A 4 29.65 -21.68 -31.81
CA ILE A 4 28.19 -21.71 -31.92
C ILE A 4 27.55 -22.11 -30.56
N GLY A 5 28.14 -23.08 -29.89
CA GLY A 5 27.71 -23.51 -28.57
C GLY A 5 27.86 -22.41 -27.51
N VAL A 6 28.97 -21.69 -27.53
CA VAL A 6 29.24 -20.56 -26.64
C VAL A 6 28.24 -19.42 -26.86
N MET A 7 27.99 -19.07 -28.14
CA MET A 7 26.99 -18.03 -28.47
C MET A 7 25.59 -18.42 -28.09
N ALA A 8 25.17 -19.66 -28.28
CA ALA A 8 23.88 -20.16 -27.89
C ALA A 8 23.70 -20.11 -26.36
N GLN A 9 24.75 -20.43 -25.61
CA GLN A 9 24.75 -20.42 -24.16
C GLN A 9 24.69 -18.99 -23.60
N ILE A 10 25.42 -18.05 -24.19
CA ILE A 10 25.35 -16.62 -23.84
C ILE A 10 23.95 -16.08 -24.17
N GLY A 11 23.39 -16.42 -25.31
CA GLY A 11 22.02 -16.03 -25.68
C GLY A 11 20.97 -16.55 -24.71
N ALA A 12 21.08 -17.82 -24.29
CA ALA A 12 20.20 -18.41 -23.29
C ALA A 12 20.33 -17.71 -21.92
N SER A 13 21.56 -17.36 -21.52
CA SER A 13 21.81 -16.62 -20.28
C SER A 13 21.22 -15.22 -20.31
N GLN A 14 21.30 -14.54 -21.46
CA GLN A 14 20.69 -13.22 -21.62
C GLN A 14 19.16 -13.29 -21.56
N GLN A 15 18.54 -14.29 -22.14
CA GLN A 15 17.10 -14.52 -22.06
C GLN A 15 16.68 -14.83 -20.63
N ALA A 16 17.44 -15.65 -19.90
CA ALA A 16 17.20 -15.93 -18.50
C ALA A 16 17.32 -14.67 -17.63
N ALA A 17 18.33 -13.83 -17.90
CA ALA A 17 18.51 -12.56 -17.20
C ALA A 17 17.34 -11.62 -17.43
N LYS A 18 16.86 -11.49 -18.66
CA LYS A 18 15.67 -10.69 -18.99
C LYS A 18 14.43 -11.23 -18.29
N ALA A 19 14.25 -12.56 -18.26
CA ALA A 19 13.13 -13.20 -17.60
C ALA A 19 13.14 -12.90 -16.09
N HIS A 20 14.29 -12.94 -15.44
CA HIS A 20 14.43 -12.59 -14.02
C HIS A 20 14.11 -11.11 -13.75
N GLN A 21 14.58 -10.21 -14.63
CA GLN A 21 14.27 -8.78 -14.53
C GLN A 21 12.77 -8.52 -14.71
N GLN A 22 12.16 -9.13 -15.73
CA GLN A 22 10.72 -9.01 -15.99
C GLN A 22 9.88 -9.56 -14.83
N SER A 23 10.28 -10.71 -14.28
CA SER A 23 9.63 -11.31 -13.12
C SER A 23 9.71 -10.38 -11.89
N GLY A 24 10.89 -9.79 -11.64
CA GLY A 24 11.10 -8.84 -10.56
C GLY A 24 10.23 -7.59 -10.73
N GLN A 25 10.15 -7.06 -11.94
CA GLN A 25 9.33 -5.90 -12.26
C GLN A 25 7.83 -6.20 -12.13
N ALA A 26 7.40 -7.40 -12.57
CA ALA A 26 6.02 -7.83 -12.43
C ALA A 26 5.61 -7.98 -10.97
N GLN A 27 6.47 -8.57 -10.14
CA GLN A 27 6.24 -8.66 -8.69
C GLN A 27 6.22 -7.29 -8.03
N ALA A 28 7.12 -6.40 -8.41
CA ALA A 28 7.16 -5.02 -7.93
C ALA A 28 5.87 -4.28 -8.27
N GLN A 29 5.37 -4.45 -9.49
CA GLN A 29 4.11 -3.83 -9.91
C GLN A 29 2.93 -4.38 -9.10
N ALA A 30 2.90 -5.68 -8.83
CA ALA A 30 1.87 -6.29 -7.99
C ALA A 30 1.88 -5.69 -6.57
N TYR A 31 3.05 -5.49 -5.98
CA TYR A 31 3.15 -4.82 -4.66
C TYR A 31 2.72 -3.37 -4.70
N ARG A 32 3.06 -2.63 -5.76
CA ARG A 32 2.60 -1.24 -5.94
C ARG A 32 1.09 -1.17 -6.09
N ASP A 33 0.50 -2.10 -6.82
CA ASP A 33 -0.95 -2.21 -6.95
C ASP A 33 -1.62 -2.49 -5.60
N GLN A 34 -1.02 -3.34 -4.79
CA GLN A 34 -1.49 -3.60 -3.43
C GLN A 34 -1.39 -2.35 -2.54
N ALA A 35 -0.32 -1.55 -2.71
CA ALA A 35 -0.18 -0.27 -2.01
C ALA A 35 -1.29 0.71 -2.41
N GLU A 36 -1.59 0.82 -3.69
CA GLU A 36 -2.69 1.66 -4.19
C GLU A 36 -4.05 1.19 -3.67
N GLN A 37 -4.28 -0.12 -3.63
CA GLN A 37 -5.51 -0.69 -3.07
C GLN A 37 -5.63 -0.38 -1.58
N ALA A 38 -4.53 -0.44 -0.83
CA ALA A 38 -4.52 -0.08 0.59
C ALA A 38 -4.87 1.39 0.80
N GLU A 39 -4.35 2.29 -0.03
CA GLU A 39 -4.69 3.71 0.00
C GLU A 39 -6.15 3.96 -0.35
N SER A 40 -6.66 3.31 -1.40
CA SER A 40 -8.05 3.42 -1.83
C SER A 40 -9.01 2.93 -0.74
N LYS A 41 -8.70 1.78 -0.15
CA LYS A 41 -9.47 1.23 0.96
C LYS A 41 -9.49 2.17 2.17
N ALA A 42 -8.34 2.78 2.48
CA ALA A 42 -8.24 3.74 3.57
C ALA A 42 -9.11 4.98 3.34
N LYS A 43 -9.17 5.47 2.10
CA LYS A 43 -10.05 6.60 1.73
C LYS A 43 -11.52 6.22 1.88
N ASP A 44 -11.91 5.02 1.46
CA ASP A 44 -13.28 4.53 1.60
C ASP A 44 -13.66 4.39 3.08
N GLU A 45 -12.77 3.86 3.90
CA GLU A 45 -12.97 3.75 5.35
C GLU A 45 -13.08 5.12 6.02
N GLU A 46 -12.30 6.09 5.56
CA GLU A 46 -12.39 7.47 6.03
C GLU A 46 -13.76 8.08 5.73
N LEU A 47 -14.26 7.90 4.52
CA LEU A 47 -15.59 8.37 4.13
C LEU A 47 -16.69 7.71 4.95
N ILE A 48 -16.59 6.42 5.22
CA ILE A 48 -17.54 5.69 6.06
C ILE A 48 -17.51 6.24 7.50
N ARG A 49 -16.33 6.46 8.07
CA ARG A 49 -16.19 7.02 9.41
C ARG A 49 -16.75 8.44 9.48
N LEU A 50 -16.47 9.26 8.47
CA LEU A 50 -16.99 10.63 8.40
C LEU A 50 -18.52 10.64 8.32
N LYS A 51 -19.09 9.76 7.50
CA LYS A 51 -20.54 9.59 7.40
C LYS A 51 -21.15 9.15 8.72
N SER A 52 -20.52 8.19 9.42
CA SER A 52 -20.96 7.72 10.72
C SER A 52 -20.91 8.84 11.76
N LEU A 53 -19.87 9.66 11.76
CA LEU A 53 -19.74 10.82 12.65
C LEU A 53 -20.87 11.82 12.40
N ARG A 54 -21.13 12.15 11.13
CA ARG A 54 -22.21 13.08 10.78
C ARG A 54 -23.58 12.57 11.21
N GLN A 55 -23.83 11.27 11.05
CA GLN A 55 -25.08 10.64 11.50
C GLN A 55 -25.20 10.69 13.02
N ALA A 56 -24.12 10.39 13.75
CA ALA A 56 -24.10 10.45 15.22
C ALA A 56 -24.35 11.86 15.70
N LEU A 57 -23.70 12.86 15.12
CA LEU A 57 -23.90 14.27 15.49
C LEU A 57 -25.32 14.73 15.18
N SER A 58 -25.89 14.33 14.04
CA SER A 58 -27.27 14.66 13.68
C SER A 58 -28.27 14.02 14.65
N SER A 59 -28.06 12.76 15.03
CA SER A 59 -28.90 12.06 16.00
C SER A 59 -28.82 12.70 17.38
N GLN A 60 -27.64 13.09 17.83
CA GLN A 60 -27.44 13.80 19.09
C GLN A 60 -28.18 15.15 19.09
N ARG A 61 -28.05 15.91 17.99
CA ARG A 61 -28.73 17.20 17.83
C ARG A 61 -30.26 17.03 17.91
N ALA A 62 -30.80 16.05 17.17
CA ALA A 62 -32.22 15.74 17.18
C ALA A 62 -32.71 15.32 18.57
N HIS A 63 -31.94 14.52 19.29
CA HIS A 63 -32.23 14.08 20.65
C HIS A 63 -32.30 15.26 21.61
N TRP A 64 -31.30 16.15 21.55
CA TRP A 64 -31.29 17.36 22.42
C TRP A 64 -32.44 18.30 22.08
N ALA A 65 -32.75 18.48 20.80
CA ALA A 65 -33.85 19.31 20.34
C ALA A 65 -35.20 18.75 20.86
N ALA A 66 -35.39 17.43 20.77
CA ALA A 66 -36.61 16.79 21.29
C ALA A 66 -36.74 16.92 22.80
N ALA A 67 -35.62 16.99 23.52
CA ALA A 67 -35.63 17.23 24.99
C ALA A 67 -35.73 18.71 25.36
N GLY A 68 -35.81 19.63 24.36
CA GLY A 68 -35.88 21.08 24.61
C GLY A 68 -34.55 21.69 25.05
N ILE A 69 -33.43 21.02 24.79
CA ILE A 69 -32.10 21.48 25.18
C ILE A 69 -31.39 22.11 23.94
N ASP A 70 -30.79 23.29 24.18
CA ASP A 70 -29.98 23.94 23.13
C ASP A 70 -28.68 23.18 22.92
N SER A 71 -28.50 22.66 21.67
CA SER A 71 -27.34 21.88 21.29
C SER A 71 -26.08 22.70 21.09
N SER A 72 -26.14 24.03 21.15
CA SER A 72 -25.00 24.91 20.95
C SER A 72 -24.26 25.29 22.24
N THR A 73 -24.77 24.88 23.40
CA THR A 73 -24.23 25.25 24.73
C THR A 73 -24.18 24.07 25.68
N GLY A 74 -23.26 24.12 26.64
CA GLY A 74 -23.19 23.18 27.76
C GLY A 74 -22.80 21.75 27.39
N SER A 75 -23.48 20.77 27.99
CA SER A 75 -23.20 19.34 27.83
C SER A 75 -23.29 18.84 26.38
N PRO A 76 -24.27 19.28 25.55
CA PRO A 76 -24.30 18.89 24.13
C PRO A 76 -23.04 19.27 23.37
N THR A 77 -22.51 20.46 23.61
CA THR A 77 -21.25 20.93 22.98
C THR A 77 -20.06 20.07 23.42
N THR A 78 -19.97 19.76 24.71
CA THR A 78 -18.90 18.90 25.24
C THR A 78 -18.94 17.51 24.64
N ILE A 79 -20.13 16.91 24.50
CA ILE A 79 -20.28 15.57 23.88
C ILE A 79 -19.91 15.60 22.40
N ARG A 80 -20.31 16.64 21.66
CA ARG A 80 -19.96 16.82 20.28
C ARG A 80 -18.45 16.94 20.10
N ASP A 81 -17.79 17.76 20.91
CA ASP A 81 -16.34 17.96 20.84
C ASP A 81 -15.59 16.67 21.16
N ALA A 82 -16.05 15.89 22.15
CA ALA A 82 -15.49 14.59 22.47
C ALA A 82 -15.66 13.59 21.30
N SER A 83 -16.80 13.60 20.61
CA SER A 83 -17.05 12.75 19.44
C SER A 83 -16.14 13.13 18.28
N GLU A 84 -15.93 14.42 18.03
CA GLU A 84 -15.02 14.90 17.00
C GLU A 84 -13.57 14.57 17.33
N ASP A 85 -13.14 14.73 18.57
CA ASP A 85 -11.81 14.38 19.04
C ASP A 85 -11.53 12.88 18.87
N ASN A 86 -12.48 12.03 19.25
CA ASN A 86 -12.36 10.58 19.05
C ASN A 86 -12.25 10.22 17.56
N PHE A 87 -13.04 10.88 16.71
CA PHE A 87 -12.94 10.69 15.26
C PHE A 87 -11.55 11.04 14.76
N GLN A 88 -10.99 12.19 15.18
CA GLN A 88 -9.65 12.62 14.76
C GLN A 88 -8.56 11.66 15.24
N LEU A 89 -8.66 11.13 16.45
CA LEU A 89 -7.72 10.14 16.97
C LEU A 89 -7.78 8.85 16.17
N ASP A 90 -8.97 8.34 15.88
CA ASP A 90 -9.16 7.14 15.08
C ASP A 90 -8.66 7.34 13.65
N GLN A 91 -8.91 8.50 13.07
CA GLN A 91 -8.45 8.86 11.73
C GLN A 91 -6.93 8.95 11.67
N GLY A 92 -6.30 9.55 12.69
CA GLY A 92 -4.84 9.63 12.79
C GLY A 92 -4.20 8.25 12.91
N ALA A 93 -4.74 7.38 13.75
CA ALA A 93 -4.26 6.00 13.90
C ALA A 93 -4.41 5.21 12.61
N ALA A 94 -5.55 5.33 11.91
CA ALA A 94 -5.80 4.67 10.64
C ALA A 94 -4.84 5.17 9.55
N LEU A 95 -4.55 6.47 9.52
CA LEU A 95 -3.61 7.06 8.56
C LEU A 95 -2.19 6.54 8.78
N ILE A 96 -1.74 6.45 10.02
CA ILE A 96 -0.42 5.90 10.38
C ILE A 96 -0.33 4.44 9.93
N ASN A 97 -1.36 3.65 10.22
CA ASN A 97 -1.41 2.24 9.82
C ASN A 97 -1.37 2.08 8.30
N THR A 98 -2.12 2.89 7.55
CA THR A 98 -2.11 2.88 6.08
C THR A 98 -0.73 3.25 5.54
N ARG A 99 -0.08 4.27 6.09
CA ARG A 99 1.28 4.67 5.69
C ARG A 99 2.29 3.56 5.92
N GLN A 100 2.17 2.83 7.02
CA GLN A 100 3.04 1.68 7.30
C GLN A 100 2.82 0.55 6.30
N GLN A 101 1.57 0.25 5.94
CA GLN A 101 1.24 -0.75 4.94
C GLN A 101 1.78 -0.36 3.56
N VAL A 102 1.55 0.88 3.12
CA VAL A 102 2.04 1.39 1.83
C VAL A 102 3.56 1.34 1.78
N ARG A 103 4.23 1.74 2.85
CA ARG A 103 5.70 1.67 2.95
C ARG A 103 6.19 0.23 2.85
N SER A 104 5.53 -0.70 3.52
CA SER A 104 5.85 -2.13 3.47
C SER A 104 5.72 -2.68 2.05
N PHE A 105 4.64 -2.38 1.35
CA PHE A 105 4.45 -2.80 -0.04
C PHE A 105 5.49 -2.18 -0.97
N ASN A 106 5.80 -0.90 -0.82
CA ASN A 106 6.82 -0.23 -1.62
C ASN A 106 8.22 -0.81 -1.37
N ASN A 107 8.55 -1.13 -0.12
CA ASN A 107 9.80 -1.80 0.22
C ASN A 107 9.87 -3.20 -0.39
N SER A 108 8.76 -3.93 -0.38
CA SER A 108 8.66 -5.24 -1.04
C SER A 108 8.82 -5.13 -2.55
N ALA A 109 8.25 -4.10 -3.16
CA ALA A 109 8.41 -3.82 -4.58
C ALA A 109 9.89 -3.57 -4.94
N ASN A 110 10.56 -2.72 -4.17
CA ASN A 110 11.99 -2.42 -4.37
C ASN A 110 12.85 -3.67 -4.15
N ALA A 111 12.53 -4.49 -3.16
CA ALA A 111 13.21 -5.77 -2.92
C ALA A 111 13.02 -6.74 -4.08
N ALA A 112 11.82 -6.82 -4.66
CA ALA A 112 11.53 -7.68 -5.81
C ALA A 112 12.36 -7.28 -7.04
N ILE A 113 12.51 -5.99 -7.31
CA ILE A 113 13.35 -5.48 -8.39
C ILE A 113 14.82 -5.84 -8.12
N ARG A 114 15.29 -5.64 -6.92
CA ARG A 114 16.67 -5.94 -6.51
C ARG A 114 16.97 -7.43 -6.66
N ILE A 115 16.07 -8.28 -6.19
CA ILE A 115 16.21 -9.75 -6.31
C ILE A 115 16.23 -10.17 -7.78
N GLY A 116 15.34 -9.59 -8.61
CA GLY A 116 15.32 -9.84 -10.05
C GLY A 116 16.64 -9.47 -10.71
N ASN A 117 17.20 -8.32 -10.35
CA ASN A 117 18.49 -7.86 -10.88
C ASN A 117 19.65 -8.76 -10.41
N ILE A 118 19.65 -9.20 -9.16
CA ILE A 118 20.66 -10.13 -8.63
C ILE A 118 20.59 -11.46 -9.36
N LYS A 119 19.41 -12.02 -9.57
CA LYS A 119 19.21 -13.25 -10.33
C LYS A 119 19.63 -13.09 -11.79
N ALA A 120 19.34 -11.95 -12.41
CA ALA A 120 19.74 -11.63 -13.76
C ALA A 120 21.27 -11.63 -13.89
N ARG A 121 21.97 -10.98 -12.97
CA ARG A 121 23.43 -10.98 -12.92
C ARG A 121 23.99 -12.38 -12.72
N GLY A 122 23.40 -13.17 -11.82
CA GLY A 122 23.78 -14.56 -11.58
C GLY A 122 23.65 -15.41 -12.83
N SER A 123 22.57 -15.25 -13.60
CA SER A 123 22.36 -15.95 -14.87
C SER A 123 23.41 -15.57 -15.91
N LEU A 124 23.74 -14.28 -16.03
CA LEU A 124 24.79 -13.83 -16.97
C LEU A 124 26.16 -14.34 -16.56
N LEU A 125 26.52 -14.28 -15.29
CA LEU A 125 27.80 -14.80 -14.79
C LEU A 125 27.91 -16.32 -14.98
N SER A 126 26.83 -17.03 -14.70
CA SER A 126 26.78 -18.49 -14.90
C SER A 126 26.97 -18.87 -16.37
N GLY A 127 26.31 -18.13 -17.27
CA GLY A 127 26.49 -18.33 -18.73
C GLY A 127 27.91 -18.09 -19.19
N VAL A 128 28.53 -17.02 -18.73
CA VAL A 128 29.95 -16.70 -19.09
C VAL A 128 30.90 -17.73 -18.49
N THR A 129 30.70 -18.15 -17.25
CA THR A 129 31.54 -19.15 -16.58
C THR A 129 31.43 -20.52 -17.24
N SER A 130 30.22 -20.91 -17.65
CA SER A 130 29.99 -22.18 -18.33
C SER A 130 30.55 -22.18 -19.77
N ALA A 131 30.62 -21.03 -20.43
CA ALA A 131 31.15 -20.84 -21.75
C ALA A 131 32.70 -20.81 -21.78
N ALA A 132 33.33 -20.49 -20.66
CA ALA A 132 34.77 -20.50 -20.51
C ALA A 132 35.31 -21.90 -20.22
#